data_df9607bd8de355ad63511c284115acd3
#
_entry.id   df9607bd8de355ad63511c284115acd3
#
_cell.length_a   1.000
_cell.length_b   1.000
_cell.length_c   1.000
_cell.angle_alpha   90.00
_cell.angle_beta   90.00
_cell.angle_gamma   90.00
#
_symmetry.space_group_name_H-M   'P 1'
#
loop_
_entity.id
_entity.type
_entity.pdbx_description
1 polymer ?
#
loop_
_entity_poly.entity_id
_entity_poly.type
_entity_poly.pdbx_seq_one_letter_code
_entity_poly.pdbx_strand_id
1 'polypeptide(L)'
;GAADLVLAVDRLQADRLTTLGARPDSVRIGGSLKLPVTISAPDDKLVAMLRGAAGERRILLAASTHPGEEKVVIEAAEKLGEGWLTIIAPRHPDRGKGIQSICAAAGHEAGRRGTGEPASPGDRLYIVDTLGEMDSLFAVADIVFLGGSLVPVGGHNPVEPAAYGLPIVTGPHVFKNTAEFGALAAA
;
A
#
# COMPACT_ATOMS: atom_id res chain seq x y z
N GLY A 1 -35.81 -11.40 2.28
CA GLY A 1 -35.90 -12.06 3.58
C GLY A 1 -34.98 -11.35 4.55
N ALA A 2 -35.38 -11.18 5.78
CA ALA A 2 -34.51 -10.60 6.80
C ALA A 2 -33.40 -11.62 7.14
N ALA A 3 -32.17 -11.14 7.26
CA ALA A 3 -31.07 -11.97 7.75
C ALA A 3 -31.29 -12.30 9.24
N ASP A 4 -31.06 -13.55 9.62
CA ASP A 4 -31.17 -13.99 11.01
C ASP A 4 -30.02 -13.51 11.88
N LEU A 5 -28.84 -13.31 11.26
CA LEU A 5 -27.63 -12.78 11.88
C LEU A 5 -26.88 -11.87 10.90
N VAL A 6 -26.47 -10.72 11.39
CA VAL A 6 -25.65 -9.76 10.66
C VAL A 6 -24.41 -9.47 11.50
N LEU A 7 -23.23 -9.80 10.99
CA LEU A 7 -21.95 -9.50 11.64
C LEU A 7 -21.40 -8.17 11.13
N ALA A 8 -21.26 -7.21 12.01
CA ALA A 8 -20.60 -5.94 11.76
C ALA A 8 -19.15 -5.99 12.24
N VAL A 9 -18.26 -5.29 11.54
CA VAL A 9 -16.85 -5.22 11.92
C VAL A 9 -16.67 -4.42 13.22
N ASP A 10 -17.38 -3.31 13.32
CA ASP A 10 -17.30 -2.37 14.44
C ASP A 10 -18.68 -1.76 14.79
N ARG A 11 -18.68 -0.91 15.80
CA ARG A 11 -19.89 -0.24 16.25
C ARG A 11 -20.48 0.70 15.19
N LEU A 12 -19.62 1.41 14.46
CA LEU A 12 -20.07 2.35 13.42
C LEU A 12 -20.80 1.60 12.29
N GLN A 13 -20.28 0.44 11.88
CA GLN A 13 -20.94 -0.39 10.88
C GLN A 13 -22.24 -1.01 11.41
N ALA A 14 -22.27 -1.43 12.68
CA ALA A 14 -23.47 -1.94 13.30
C ALA A 14 -24.60 -0.87 13.30
N ASP A 15 -24.29 0.36 13.66
CA ASP A 15 -25.24 1.47 13.68
C ASP A 15 -25.72 1.81 12.25
N ARG A 16 -24.83 1.80 11.25
CA ARG A 16 -25.20 2.00 9.83
C ARG A 16 -26.11 0.90 9.31
N LEU A 17 -25.83 -0.36 9.61
CA LEU A 17 -26.66 -1.50 9.20
C LEU A 17 -28.05 -1.42 9.82
N THR A 18 -28.14 -1.02 11.07
CA THR A 18 -29.42 -0.78 11.76
C THR A 18 -30.19 0.36 11.10
N THR A 19 -29.53 1.47 10.76
CA THR A 19 -30.13 2.60 10.02
C THR A 19 -30.66 2.17 8.64
N LEU A 20 -29.98 1.22 7.99
CA LEU A 20 -30.40 0.64 6.69
C LEU A 20 -31.49 -0.43 6.82
N GLY A 21 -32.01 -0.69 8.03
CA GLY A 21 -33.15 -1.56 8.27
C GLY A 21 -32.80 -2.96 8.79
N ALA A 22 -31.55 -3.21 9.21
CA ALA A 22 -31.23 -4.45 9.92
C ALA A 22 -31.88 -4.41 11.31
N ARG A 23 -32.44 -5.55 11.74
CA ARG A 23 -33.02 -5.64 13.10
C ARG A 23 -31.90 -5.50 14.14
N PRO A 24 -32.03 -4.61 15.14
CA PRO A 24 -30.98 -4.40 16.14
C PRO A 24 -30.56 -5.67 16.90
N ASP A 25 -31.53 -6.57 17.13
CA ASP A 25 -31.31 -7.87 17.80
C ASP A 25 -30.59 -8.91 16.93
N SER A 26 -30.56 -8.71 15.62
CA SER A 26 -29.82 -9.57 14.69
C SER A 26 -28.39 -9.10 14.43
N VAL A 27 -28.03 -7.85 14.82
CA VAL A 27 -26.69 -7.30 14.58
C VAL A 27 -25.75 -7.63 15.74
N ARG A 28 -24.59 -8.17 15.42
CA ARG A 28 -23.50 -8.45 16.37
C ARG A 28 -22.20 -7.88 15.86
N ILE A 29 -21.35 -7.39 16.76
CA ILE A 29 -19.98 -6.96 16.42
C ILE A 29 -19.10 -8.21 16.48
N GLY A 30 -18.59 -8.62 15.31
CA GLY A 30 -17.76 -9.83 15.13
C GLY A 30 -16.27 -9.52 14.88
N GLY A 31 -15.91 -8.24 14.75
CA GLY A 31 -14.55 -7.86 14.36
C GLY A 31 -14.28 -8.02 12.87
N SER A 32 -13.07 -7.70 12.45
CA SER A 32 -12.64 -7.82 11.05
C SER A 32 -12.23 -9.25 10.72
N LEU A 33 -12.82 -9.83 9.66
CA LEU A 33 -12.37 -11.11 9.10
C LEU A 33 -11.10 -10.97 8.24
N LYS A 34 -10.55 -9.76 8.11
CA LYS A 34 -9.29 -9.51 7.39
C LYS A 34 -8.05 -9.93 8.19
N LEU A 35 -8.21 -10.38 9.41
CA LEU A 35 -7.17 -10.93 10.27
C LEU A 35 -7.38 -12.46 10.41
N PRO A 36 -6.33 -13.29 10.35
CA PRO A 36 -4.91 -12.94 10.29
C PRO A 36 -4.42 -12.64 8.87
N VAL A 37 -3.42 -11.76 8.75
CA VAL A 37 -2.66 -11.60 7.51
C VAL A 37 -1.77 -12.83 7.35
N THR A 38 -1.92 -13.50 6.21
CA THR A 38 -0.99 -14.57 5.84
C THR A 38 0.18 -13.92 5.10
N ILE A 39 1.35 -13.94 5.71
CA ILE A 39 2.60 -13.53 5.07
C ILE A 39 3.04 -14.69 4.18
N SER A 40 3.13 -14.46 2.87
CA SER A 40 3.72 -15.42 1.96
C SER A 40 5.25 -15.29 1.96
N ALA A 41 5.95 -16.36 1.61
CA ALA A 41 7.40 -16.27 1.47
C ALA A 41 7.75 -15.28 0.34
N PRO A 42 8.63 -14.29 0.60
CA PRO A 42 9.12 -13.39 -0.43
C PRO A 42 9.86 -14.14 -1.55
N ASP A 43 9.81 -13.61 -2.76
CA ASP A 43 10.65 -14.09 -3.86
C ASP A 43 12.10 -13.62 -3.64
N ASP A 44 12.98 -14.53 -3.30
CA ASP A 44 14.39 -14.25 -3.02
C ASP A 44 15.10 -13.54 -4.18
N LYS A 45 14.73 -13.85 -5.45
CA LYS A 45 15.34 -13.20 -6.63
C LYS A 45 14.93 -11.74 -6.74
N LEU A 46 13.65 -11.45 -6.51
CA LEU A 46 13.15 -10.07 -6.51
C LEU A 46 13.76 -9.27 -5.36
N VAL A 47 13.80 -9.86 -4.16
CA VAL A 47 14.43 -9.26 -2.98
C VAL A 47 15.91 -8.96 -3.25
N ALA A 48 16.66 -9.91 -3.77
CA ALA A 48 18.09 -9.72 -4.08
C ALA A 48 18.31 -8.65 -5.15
N MET A 49 17.48 -8.61 -6.19
CA MET A 49 17.53 -7.59 -7.24
C MET A 49 17.28 -6.19 -6.68
N LEU A 50 16.23 -6.00 -5.89
CA LEU A 50 15.88 -4.70 -5.33
C LEU A 50 16.90 -4.22 -4.30
N ARG A 51 17.39 -5.11 -3.43
CA ARG A 51 18.47 -4.80 -2.49
C ARG A 51 19.78 -4.49 -3.20
N GLY A 52 20.11 -5.22 -4.28
CA GLY A 52 21.28 -4.92 -5.11
C GLY A 52 21.20 -3.57 -5.79
N ALA A 53 20.01 -3.19 -6.30
CA ALA A 53 19.78 -1.87 -6.87
C ALA A 53 19.85 -0.76 -5.83
N ALA A 54 19.34 -0.98 -4.63
CA ALA A 54 19.41 -0.01 -3.54
C ALA A 54 20.83 0.18 -3.01
N GLY A 55 21.63 -0.91 -2.92
CA GLY A 55 22.93 -0.89 -2.26
C GLY A 55 22.77 -0.47 -0.79
N GLU A 56 23.45 0.62 -0.39
CA GLU A 56 23.39 1.21 0.96
C GLU A 56 22.19 2.16 1.15
N ARG A 57 21.46 2.47 0.09
CA ARG A 57 20.30 3.37 0.14
C ARG A 57 19.13 2.72 0.87
N ARG A 58 18.31 3.53 1.51
CA ARG A 58 17.02 3.12 2.06
C ARG A 58 15.99 2.97 0.94
N ILE A 59 14.98 2.15 1.19
CA ILE A 59 13.89 1.91 0.26
C ILE A 59 12.58 2.50 0.80
N LEU A 60 12.04 3.50 0.09
CA LEU A 60 10.67 3.94 0.25
C LEU A 60 9.78 3.13 -0.69
N LEU A 61 8.83 2.41 -0.15
CA LEU A 61 7.80 1.72 -0.92
C LEU A 61 6.51 2.54 -0.93
N ALA A 62 6.09 3.02 -2.08
CA ALA A 62 4.75 3.58 -2.30
C ALA A 62 3.83 2.45 -2.76
N ALA A 63 3.14 1.83 -1.79
CA ALA A 63 2.33 0.64 -1.98
C ALA A 63 0.89 0.98 -2.37
N SER A 64 0.37 0.31 -3.38
CA SER A 64 -1.03 0.40 -3.83
C SER A 64 -1.47 1.83 -4.16
N THR A 65 -0.65 2.57 -4.92
CA THR A 65 -0.94 3.95 -5.28
C THR A 65 -2.12 4.07 -6.26
N HIS A 66 -2.83 5.18 -6.17
CA HIS A 66 -3.96 5.55 -7.02
C HIS A 66 -3.66 6.81 -7.84
N PRO A 67 -4.43 7.09 -8.92
CA PRO A 67 -4.25 8.28 -9.74
C PRO A 67 -4.18 9.57 -8.92
N GLY A 68 -3.10 10.33 -9.11
CA GLY A 68 -2.83 11.58 -8.39
C GLY A 68 -1.83 11.45 -7.24
N GLU A 69 -1.67 10.28 -6.65
CA GLU A 69 -0.73 10.05 -5.55
C GLU A 69 0.72 9.97 -6.04
N GLU A 70 0.93 9.42 -7.24
CA GLU A 70 2.28 9.21 -7.77
C GLU A 70 3.07 10.51 -7.93
N LYS A 71 2.41 11.62 -8.27
CA LYS A 71 3.07 12.93 -8.34
C LYS A 71 3.64 13.33 -6.98
N VAL A 72 2.85 13.16 -5.92
CA VAL A 72 3.28 13.48 -4.55
C VAL A 72 4.43 12.57 -4.13
N VAL A 73 4.38 11.29 -4.50
CA VAL A 73 5.46 10.31 -4.22
C VAL A 73 6.75 10.72 -4.94
N ILE A 74 6.68 11.13 -6.21
CA ILE A 74 7.84 11.59 -6.99
C ILE A 74 8.45 12.85 -6.37
N GLU A 75 7.63 13.85 -6.02
CA GLU A 75 8.08 15.06 -5.33
C GLU A 75 8.72 14.75 -3.96
N ALA A 76 8.19 13.75 -3.24
CA ALA A 76 8.79 13.28 -1.99
C ALA A 76 10.15 12.60 -2.24
N ALA A 77 10.26 11.78 -3.28
CA ALA A 77 11.52 11.14 -3.67
C ALA A 77 12.62 12.17 -4.01
N GLU A 78 12.24 13.26 -4.68
CA GLU A 78 13.17 14.38 -4.94
C GLU A 78 13.72 14.99 -3.66
N LYS A 79 12.83 15.25 -2.69
CA LYS A 79 13.21 15.84 -1.39
C LYS A 79 14.03 14.90 -0.51
N LEU A 80 13.80 13.60 -0.60
CA LEU A 80 14.58 12.58 0.11
C LEU A 80 16.02 12.46 -0.42
N GLY A 81 16.23 12.78 -1.69
CA GLY A 81 17.57 12.83 -2.31
C GLY A 81 18.15 11.45 -2.63
N GLU A 82 19.45 11.41 -2.86
CA GLU A 82 20.16 10.23 -3.40
C GLU A 82 20.27 9.05 -2.43
N GLY A 83 20.08 9.28 -1.14
CA GLY A 83 20.10 8.24 -0.10
C GLY A 83 18.89 7.29 -0.13
N TRP A 84 18.01 7.40 -1.14
CA TRP A 84 16.81 6.60 -1.23
C TRP A 84 16.58 6.05 -2.63
N LEU A 85 16.13 4.80 -2.68
CA LEU A 85 15.43 4.21 -3.83
C LEU A 85 13.92 4.25 -3.53
N THR A 86 13.14 4.86 -4.41
CA THR A 86 11.68 4.87 -4.27
C THR A 86 11.06 3.86 -5.22
N ILE A 87 10.35 2.89 -4.66
CA ILE A 87 9.60 1.88 -5.41
C ILE A 87 8.13 2.28 -5.44
N ILE A 88 7.55 2.37 -6.64
CA ILE A 88 6.12 2.67 -6.83
C ILE A 88 5.40 1.41 -7.29
N ALA A 89 4.53 0.87 -6.45
CA ALA A 89 3.70 -0.27 -6.75
C ALA A 89 2.22 0.18 -6.86
N PRO A 90 1.70 0.41 -8.07
CA PRO A 90 0.32 0.88 -8.24
C PRO A 90 -0.70 -0.20 -7.88
N ARG A 91 -1.87 0.21 -7.39
CA ARG A 91 -3.00 -0.71 -7.13
C ARG A 91 -3.45 -1.47 -8.37
N HIS A 92 -3.32 -0.84 -9.52
CA HIS A 92 -3.67 -1.40 -10.82
C HIS A 92 -2.42 -1.45 -11.72
N PRO A 93 -1.87 -2.64 -12.00
CA PRO A 93 -0.62 -2.80 -12.75
C PRO A 93 -0.63 -2.20 -14.17
N ASP A 94 -1.79 -2.18 -14.83
CA ASP A 94 -1.97 -1.56 -16.15
C ASP A 94 -1.59 -0.08 -16.21
N ARG A 95 -1.49 0.59 -15.05
CA ARG A 95 -1.07 1.98 -14.93
C ARG A 95 0.44 2.20 -15.02
N GLY A 96 1.26 1.13 -14.98
CA GLY A 96 2.72 1.24 -14.95
C GLY A 96 3.30 2.15 -16.03
N LYS A 97 2.84 2.00 -17.30
CA LYS A 97 3.28 2.87 -18.40
C LYS A 97 2.90 4.35 -18.18
N GLY A 98 1.71 4.61 -17.66
CA GLY A 98 1.27 5.98 -17.35
C GLY A 98 2.11 6.61 -16.24
N ILE A 99 2.46 5.83 -15.20
CA ILE A 99 3.31 6.29 -14.10
C ILE A 99 4.73 6.59 -14.62
N GLN A 100 5.28 5.74 -15.48
CA GLN A 100 6.57 5.99 -16.13
C GLN A 100 6.57 7.32 -16.90
N SER A 101 5.47 7.63 -17.61
CA SER A 101 5.32 8.92 -18.28
C SER A 101 5.23 10.11 -17.29
N ILE A 102 4.64 9.92 -16.13
CA ILE A 102 4.61 10.95 -15.06
C ILE A 102 6.02 11.18 -14.52
N CYS A 103 6.80 10.11 -14.27
CA CYS A 103 8.20 10.23 -13.87
C CYS A 103 9.02 11.00 -14.90
N ALA A 104 8.90 10.66 -16.19
CA ALA A 104 9.61 11.32 -17.26
C ALA A 104 9.24 12.82 -17.37
N ALA A 105 7.96 13.16 -17.20
CA ALA A 105 7.50 14.57 -17.20
C ALA A 105 8.04 15.36 -15.99
N ALA A 106 8.41 14.69 -14.90
CA ALA A 106 9.09 15.29 -13.76
C ALA A 106 10.62 15.29 -13.88
N GLY A 107 11.17 14.85 -15.03
CA GLY A 107 12.60 14.83 -15.28
C GLY A 107 13.33 13.57 -14.72
N HIS A 108 12.59 12.52 -14.40
CA HIS A 108 13.15 11.27 -13.87
C HIS A 108 12.96 10.10 -14.82
N GLU A 109 14.01 9.35 -15.06
CA GLU A 109 13.89 8.02 -15.63
C GLU A 109 13.45 7.04 -14.55
N ALA A 110 12.58 6.09 -14.91
CA ALA A 110 12.11 5.04 -14.01
C ALA A 110 12.06 3.72 -14.79
N GLY A 111 12.80 2.73 -14.33
CA GLY A 111 12.69 1.35 -14.81
C GLY A 111 11.32 0.75 -14.43
N ARG A 112 10.91 -0.31 -15.16
CA ARG A 112 9.59 -0.91 -14.96
C ARG A 112 9.64 -2.43 -14.98
N ARG A 113 9.16 -3.05 -13.91
CA ARG A 113 9.13 -4.49 -13.70
C ARG A 113 8.37 -5.24 -14.78
N GLY A 114 7.20 -4.72 -15.19
CA GLY A 114 6.34 -5.35 -16.18
C GLY A 114 6.92 -5.39 -17.59
N THR A 115 8.01 -4.67 -17.89
CA THR A 115 8.77 -4.77 -19.14
C THR A 115 9.92 -5.80 -19.06
N GLY A 116 10.17 -6.35 -17.87
CA GLY A 116 11.30 -7.23 -17.62
C GLY A 116 12.61 -6.49 -17.31
N GLU A 117 12.60 -5.17 -17.24
CA GLU A 117 13.77 -4.39 -16.83
C GLU A 117 14.08 -4.60 -15.35
N PRO A 118 15.30 -5.00 -14.98
CA PRO A 118 15.68 -5.05 -13.57
C PRO A 118 15.91 -3.65 -13.04
N ALA A 119 15.68 -3.46 -11.73
CA ALA A 119 16.15 -2.26 -11.06
C ALA A 119 17.67 -2.19 -11.06
N SER A 120 18.23 -0.99 -11.22
CA SER A 120 19.66 -0.72 -11.36
C SER A 120 20.18 0.19 -10.24
N PRO A 121 21.47 0.13 -9.89
CA PRO A 121 22.04 0.96 -8.82
C PRO A 121 21.90 2.48 -9.03
N GLY A 122 21.74 2.92 -10.27
CA GLY A 122 21.49 4.32 -10.63
C GLY A 122 20.05 4.78 -10.50
N ASP A 123 19.10 3.85 -10.36
CA ASP A 123 17.68 4.20 -10.32
C ASP A 123 17.36 4.93 -9.02
N ARG A 124 16.63 6.05 -9.14
CA ARG A 124 15.99 6.74 -8.02
C ARG A 124 14.53 6.31 -7.86
N LEU A 125 13.90 5.99 -8.96
CA LEU A 125 12.52 5.53 -9.05
C LEU A 125 12.48 4.19 -9.77
N TYR A 126 11.72 3.24 -9.26
CA TYR A 126 11.45 1.98 -9.91
C TYR A 126 9.97 1.61 -9.78
N ILE A 127 9.35 1.17 -10.87
CA ILE A 127 7.92 0.88 -10.90
C ILE A 127 7.74 -0.65 -10.89
N VAL A 128 7.01 -1.15 -9.89
CA VAL A 128 6.63 -2.57 -9.82
C VAL A 128 5.15 -2.69 -10.18
N ASP A 129 4.90 -2.87 -11.46
CA ASP A 129 3.58 -2.98 -12.07
C ASP A 129 3.21 -4.43 -12.38
N THR A 130 3.46 -5.29 -11.43
CA THR A 130 3.18 -6.73 -11.46
C THR A 130 2.28 -7.13 -10.29
N LEU A 131 1.69 -8.33 -10.34
CA LEU A 131 0.82 -8.85 -9.28
C LEU A 131 1.55 -9.92 -8.45
N GLY A 132 1.15 -10.05 -7.17
CA GLY A 132 1.61 -11.11 -6.29
C GLY A 132 2.99 -10.89 -5.67
N GLU A 133 3.59 -9.69 -5.82
CA GLU A 133 4.95 -9.40 -5.35
C GLU A 133 4.99 -8.53 -4.07
N MET A 134 3.84 -8.20 -3.46
CA MET A 134 3.79 -7.28 -2.34
C MET A 134 4.58 -7.74 -1.12
N ASP A 135 4.55 -9.04 -0.80
CA ASP A 135 5.33 -9.60 0.31
C ASP A 135 6.84 -9.37 0.12
N SER A 136 7.33 -9.52 -1.12
CA SER A 136 8.73 -9.24 -1.47
C SER A 136 9.07 -7.74 -1.35
N LEU A 137 8.12 -6.87 -1.72
CA LEU A 137 8.30 -5.43 -1.60
C LEU A 137 8.31 -4.98 -0.14
N PHE A 138 7.42 -5.52 0.70
CA PHE A 138 7.45 -5.25 2.15
C PHE A 138 8.73 -5.77 2.79
N ALA A 139 9.24 -6.93 2.38
CA ALA A 139 10.48 -7.50 2.92
C ALA A 139 11.73 -6.65 2.64
N VAL A 140 11.72 -5.80 1.60
CA VAL A 140 12.86 -4.92 1.28
C VAL A 140 12.65 -3.46 1.70
N ALA A 141 11.45 -3.04 2.03
CA ALA A 141 11.17 -1.65 2.37
C ALA A 141 11.75 -1.26 3.74
N ASP A 142 12.12 0.00 3.89
CA ASP A 142 12.47 0.62 5.18
C ASP A 142 11.34 1.49 5.70
N ILE A 143 10.46 1.96 4.82
CA ILE A 143 9.25 2.72 5.12
C ILE A 143 8.23 2.53 4.00
N VAL A 144 6.96 2.52 4.35
CA VAL A 144 5.86 2.38 3.38
C VAL A 144 4.97 3.61 3.39
N PHE A 145 4.78 4.21 2.22
CA PHE A 145 3.61 5.05 1.96
C PHE A 145 2.46 4.16 1.49
N LEU A 146 1.36 4.14 2.23
CA LEU A 146 0.20 3.31 1.90
C LEU A 146 -0.84 4.13 1.12
N GLY A 147 -1.00 3.81 -0.15
CA GLY A 147 -1.81 4.56 -1.11
C GLY A 147 -3.32 4.45 -0.91
N GLY A 148 -4.08 5.09 -1.80
CA GLY A 148 -5.53 5.28 -1.67
C GLY A 148 -5.90 6.20 -0.51
N SER A 149 -4.95 6.94 0.02
CA SER A 149 -5.05 7.71 1.26
C SER A 149 -4.89 9.22 1.07
N LEU A 150 -4.19 9.69 0.04
CA LEU A 150 -4.17 11.10 -0.35
C LEU A 150 -5.36 11.47 -1.24
N VAL A 151 -5.97 10.49 -1.86
CA VAL A 151 -7.21 10.61 -2.63
C VAL A 151 -8.36 9.92 -1.88
N PRO A 152 -9.65 10.30 -2.08
CA PRO A 152 -10.77 9.82 -1.26
C PRO A 152 -11.19 8.38 -1.62
N VAL A 153 -10.22 7.48 -1.74
CA VAL A 153 -10.44 6.04 -1.94
C VAL A 153 -10.70 5.31 -0.63
N GLY A 154 -10.12 5.79 0.48
CA GLY A 154 -10.38 5.26 1.82
C GLY A 154 -9.25 4.47 2.45
N GLY A 155 -8.06 4.48 1.83
CA GLY A 155 -6.85 3.82 2.31
C GLY A 155 -6.85 2.30 2.10
N HIS A 156 -5.66 1.73 1.96
CA HIS A 156 -5.46 0.29 1.92
C HIS A 156 -5.23 -0.29 3.32
N ASN A 157 -5.21 -1.62 3.44
CA ASN A 157 -5.05 -2.33 4.70
C ASN A 157 -3.65 -2.09 5.29
N PRO A 158 -3.51 -1.47 6.48
CA PRO A 158 -2.20 -1.21 7.08
C PRO A 158 -1.62 -2.44 7.81
N VAL A 159 -2.41 -3.49 8.01
CA VAL A 159 -1.98 -4.67 8.77
C VAL A 159 -0.91 -5.45 8.01
N GLU A 160 -0.96 -5.46 6.67
CA GLU A 160 0.05 -6.13 5.84
C GLU A 160 1.46 -5.53 6.06
N PRO A 161 1.73 -4.24 5.82
CA PRO A 161 3.06 -3.68 6.09
C PRO A 161 3.40 -3.68 7.59
N ALA A 162 2.43 -3.56 8.50
CA ALA A 162 2.67 -3.66 9.94
C ALA A 162 3.17 -5.04 10.36
N ALA A 163 2.72 -6.11 9.71
CA ALA A 163 3.20 -7.47 9.96
C ALA A 163 4.69 -7.66 9.62
N TYR A 164 5.25 -6.79 8.78
CA TYR A 164 6.68 -6.71 8.50
C TYR A 164 7.43 -5.73 9.43
N GLY A 165 6.75 -5.15 10.41
CA GLY A 165 7.35 -4.17 11.33
C GLY A 165 7.69 -2.83 10.68
N LEU A 166 7.07 -2.50 9.55
CA LEU A 166 7.42 -1.31 8.78
C LEU A 166 6.73 -0.05 9.32
N PRO A 167 7.45 1.08 9.40
CA PRO A 167 6.83 2.38 9.56
C PRO A 167 5.90 2.68 8.39
N ILE A 168 4.68 3.16 8.71
CA ILE A 168 3.64 3.43 7.72
C ILE A 168 3.32 4.92 7.68
N VAL A 169 3.43 5.50 6.49
CA VAL A 169 2.95 6.85 6.18
C VAL A 169 1.66 6.75 5.39
N THR A 170 0.67 7.55 5.72
CA THR A 170 -0.63 7.56 5.06
C THR A 170 -1.17 8.99 4.94
N GLY A 171 -2.07 9.21 3.97
CA GLY A 171 -2.86 10.42 3.87
C GLY A 171 -4.08 10.40 4.80
N PRO A 172 -4.94 11.42 4.76
CA PRO A 172 -6.08 11.58 5.66
C PRO A 172 -7.26 10.66 5.35
N HIS A 173 -7.31 10.07 4.14
CA HIS A 173 -8.43 9.24 3.72
C HIS A 173 -8.22 7.77 4.08
N VAL A 174 -8.52 7.39 5.32
CA VAL A 174 -8.35 6.00 5.82
C VAL A 174 -9.66 5.35 6.27
N PHE A 175 -10.79 5.86 5.83
CA PHE A 175 -12.13 5.51 6.34
C PHE A 175 -12.55 4.05 6.08
N LYS A 176 -11.87 3.31 5.21
CA LYS A 176 -12.12 1.88 5.00
C LYS A 176 -11.42 0.96 6.01
N ASN A 177 -10.41 1.48 6.73
CA ASN A 177 -9.57 0.73 7.66
C ASN A 177 -9.33 1.52 8.97
N THR A 178 -10.33 2.29 9.40
CA THR A 178 -10.22 3.17 10.59
C THR A 178 -9.88 2.41 11.86
N ALA A 179 -10.45 1.21 12.03
CA ALA A 179 -10.20 0.37 13.20
C ALA A 179 -8.75 -0.13 13.24
N GLU A 180 -8.25 -0.59 12.08
CA GLU A 180 -6.89 -1.09 11.92
C GLU A 180 -5.85 0.02 12.16
N PHE A 181 -6.05 1.19 11.55
CA PHE A 181 -5.19 2.35 11.80
C PHE A 181 -5.25 2.84 13.25
N GLY A 182 -6.44 2.83 13.87
CA GLY A 182 -6.61 3.18 15.28
C GLY A 182 -5.86 2.22 16.21
N ALA A 183 -5.90 0.93 15.93
CA ALA A 183 -5.17 -0.08 16.70
C ALA A 183 -3.64 0.09 16.58
N LEU A 184 -3.14 0.35 15.37
CA LEU A 184 -1.70 0.57 15.14
C LEU A 184 -1.19 1.87 15.78
N ALA A 185 -2.01 2.92 15.82
CA ALA A 185 -1.63 4.18 16.44
C ALA A 185 -1.60 4.12 17.97
N ALA A 186 -2.22 3.10 18.57
CA ALA A 186 -2.28 2.87 20.01
C ALA A 186 -1.21 1.88 20.52
N ALA A 187 -0.48 1.22 19.62
CA ALA A 187 0.55 0.22 19.93
C ALA A 187 1.93 0.85 20.04
#